data_3cbca2f94494f6569415a7ad3a4de756
#
_entry.id   3cbca2f94494f6569415a7ad3a4de756
#
_cell.length_a   1.000
_cell.length_b   1.000
_cell.length_c   1.000
_cell.angle_alpha   90.00
_cell.angle_beta   90.00
_cell.angle_gamma   90.00
#
_symmetry.space_group_name_H-M   'P 1'
#
loop_
_entity.id
_entity.type
_entity.pdbx_description
1 polymer ?
#
loop_
_entity_poly.entity_id
_entity_poly.type
_entity_poly.pdbx_seq_one_letter_code
_entity_poly.pdbx_strand_id
1 'polypeptide(L)'
;MSTTRKQRRLAGLLTLKLRRIHNYIVVSLTLPLLAASIVAAPARAPKITLVYATAETSTSAEVIWSTNTASDSLLQYSTTNPVPASAPQIYRASAVTVHQIPLAGLTPATVYFYKVTSCAKRGCATATGSFETAPICPDVVPGVSGSWQKVSSPNISATNTNQLLGVAAVSDNDVWAVGWAQDPSGPLYVKRTLIQRFDGSTWNIVPSPNPRNDIDSQLHAVSGVSANDVWAVGSSHNGSLPSRTLIQHWDGAQWSIVPSPSPDNQLNELRGVVALSANDAWAVGYRGGNKIPLESFILHWDGGSWREVTSPNLSGGANQLFSITAISAQDIWAVGNAGGAPLAMHWNGNEWSVAPMGVSSGLSTERLTGVSGVGGNDVWAVGEGRGIFTNQLFATIRHWDGIRWTEKICRAASSSNPPDGYEGGGPDAYFTGVSAAASNNVWAVGVQGAGPMILHWDGHAWTTVTHPRAFPNAATLRAVATSKAGSAWSAGIEIEIDPSGSVTPERTLINRYIP
;
A
#
# COMPACT_ATOMS: atom_id res chain seq x y z
N MET A 1 3.95 -55.65 64.43
CA MET A 1 3.00 -54.68 65.03
C MET A 1 2.45 -53.85 63.88
N SER A 2 1.29 -54.22 63.58
CA SER A 2 -0.02 -53.57 63.72
C SER A 2 -0.28 -52.61 62.56
N THR A 3 -1.09 -53.07 61.66
CA THR A 3 -2.51 -52.71 61.36
C THR A 3 -2.68 -51.34 60.74
N THR A 4 -3.45 -51.09 59.75
CA THR A 4 -4.71 -51.63 59.25
C THR A 4 -5.13 -50.93 57.94
N ARG A 5 -5.65 -51.70 57.03
CA ARG A 5 -6.94 -51.59 56.34
C ARG A 5 -7.34 -50.32 55.53
N LYS A 6 -7.56 -50.63 54.28
CA LYS A 6 -8.75 -50.32 53.47
C LYS A 6 -8.97 -48.88 52.99
N GLN A 7 -8.77 -48.67 51.71
CA GLN A 7 -9.98 -48.43 50.91
C GLN A 7 -9.70 -48.73 49.42
N ARG A 8 -10.46 -49.68 48.89
CA ARG A 8 -10.66 -49.92 47.45
C ARG A 8 -11.47 -48.77 46.90
N ARG A 9 -11.02 -48.17 45.84
CA ARG A 9 -11.90 -47.55 44.82
C ARG A 9 -11.35 -47.78 43.42
N LEU A 10 -12.16 -48.47 42.67
CA LEU A 10 -12.23 -48.72 41.27
C LEU A 10 -11.37 -47.81 40.41
N ALA A 11 -10.35 -48.38 39.83
CA ALA A 11 -9.74 -47.86 38.61
C ALA A 11 -10.52 -48.45 37.42
N GLY A 12 -11.36 -47.62 36.80
CA GLY A 12 -11.93 -47.93 35.48
C GLY A 12 -10.84 -47.73 34.44
N LEU A 13 -10.40 -48.81 33.80
CA LEU A 13 -9.45 -48.74 32.68
C LEU A 13 -10.09 -47.99 31.51
N LEU A 14 -9.53 -46.86 31.17
CA LEU A 14 -9.70 -46.20 29.87
C LEU A 14 -8.76 -46.90 28.91
N THR A 15 -9.26 -47.77 28.04
CA THR A 15 -8.46 -48.32 26.93
C THR A 15 -8.62 -47.44 25.71
N LEU A 16 -7.61 -46.63 25.41
CA LEU A 16 -7.50 -45.93 24.14
C LEU A 16 -7.03 -46.91 23.05
N LYS A 17 -7.87 -47.21 22.08
CA LYS A 17 -7.46 -47.90 20.85
C LYS A 17 -7.23 -46.84 19.74
N LEU A 18 -5.98 -46.59 19.44
CA LEU A 18 -5.59 -45.83 18.24
C LEU A 18 -5.56 -46.74 17.01
N ARG A 19 -6.39 -46.47 16.02
CA ARG A 19 -6.24 -47.03 14.67
C ARG A 19 -5.87 -45.93 13.72
N ARG A 20 -4.75 -46.10 13.07
CA ARG A 20 -4.26 -45.21 11.99
C ARG A 20 -4.79 -45.75 10.67
N ILE A 21 -5.63 -45.01 9.98
CA ILE A 21 -5.97 -45.23 8.59
C ILE A 21 -5.97 -43.86 7.91
N HIS A 22 -5.13 -43.69 6.89
CA HIS A 22 -5.05 -42.53 6.01
C HIS A 22 -5.03 -41.17 6.70
N ASN A 23 -3.89 -40.82 7.24
CA ASN A 23 -3.53 -39.45 7.67
C ASN A 23 -4.53 -38.67 8.58
N TYR A 24 -5.53 -39.32 9.18
CA TYR A 24 -6.42 -38.70 10.14
C TYR A 24 -6.48 -39.54 11.44
N ILE A 25 -6.39 -38.86 12.58
CA ILE A 25 -6.57 -39.50 13.90
C ILE A 25 -8.05 -39.37 14.28
N VAL A 26 -8.80 -40.45 14.31
CA VAL A 26 -10.17 -40.48 14.84
C VAL A 26 -10.10 -40.98 16.26
N VAL A 27 -10.49 -40.15 17.23
CA VAL A 27 -10.63 -40.51 18.64
C VAL A 27 -12.11 -40.79 18.88
N SER A 28 -12.46 -42.07 19.10
CA SER A 28 -13.81 -42.48 19.53
C SER A 28 -13.85 -42.62 21.03
N LEU A 29 -14.59 -41.74 21.72
CA LEU A 29 -14.92 -41.86 23.14
C LEU A 29 -16.32 -42.46 23.31
N THR A 30 -16.43 -43.68 23.84
CA THR A 30 -17.70 -44.20 24.32
C THR A 30 -17.82 -43.91 25.81
N LEU A 31 -18.66 -42.95 26.17
CA LEU A 31 -19.10 -42.73 27.56
C LEU A 31 -20.37 -43.56 27.87
N PRO A 32 -20.49 -44.17 29.04
CA PRO A 32 -21.77 -44.68 29.49
C PRO A 32 -22.72 -43.53 29.81
N LEU A 33 -23.96 -43.62 29.31
CA LEU A 33 -25.03 -42.67 29.63
C LEU A 33 -25.29 -42.66 31.14
N LEU A 34 -24.76 -41.67 31.86
CA LEU A 34 -25.39 -41.19 33.07
C LEU A 34 -26.34 -40.08 32.66
N ALA A 35 -27.64 -40.31 32.79
CA ALA A 35 -28.63 -39.25 32.62
C ALA A 35 -28.46 -38.23 33.77
N ALA A 36 -27.54 -37.30 33.60
CA ALA A 36 -27.51 -36.08 34.39
C ALA A 36 -28.49 -35.12 33.73
N SER A 37 -29.55 -34.78 34.43
CA SER A 37 -30.45 -33.69 34.07
C SER A 37 -29.60 -32.43 33.92
N ILE A 38 -29.22 -32.11 32.70
CA ILE A 38 -28.62 -30.83 32.40
C ILE A 38 -29.73 -29.79 32.59
N VAL A 39 -29.73 -29.15 33.75
CA VAL A 39 -30.48 -27.90 33.92
C VAL A 39 -29.85 -26.93 32.94
N ALA A 40 -30.47 -26.76 31.79
CA ALA A 40 -30.05 -25.80 30.81
C ALA A 40 -29.97 -24.43 31.49
N ALA A 41 -28.80 -23.82 31.49
CA ALA A 41 -28.64 -22.44 31.97
C ALA A 41 -29.73 -21.57 31.32
N PRO A 42 -30.35 -20.64 32.06
CA PRO A 42 -31.44 -19.85 31.53
C PRO A 42 -30.96 -19.10 30.26
N ALA A 43 -31.63 -19.38 29.16
CA ALA A 43 -31.30 -18.76 27.87
C ALA A 43 -31.28 -17.22 28.05
N ARG A 44 -30.15 -16.60 27.82
CA ARG A 44 -29.98 -15.13 27.85
C ARG A 44 -30.39 -14.54 26.51
N ALA A 45 -30.75 -13.24 26.50
CA ALA A 45 -30.87 -12.50 25.25
C ALA A 45 -29.57 -12.61 24.45
N PRO A 46 -29.62 -12.68 23.11
CA PRO A 46 -28.41 -12.73 22.31
C PRO A 46 -27.57 -11.46 22.55
N LYS A 47 -26.25 -11.59 22.39
CA LYS A 47 -25.31 -10.47 22.36
C LYS A 47 -24.49 -10.61 21.09
N ILE A 48 -24.47 -9.55 20.27
CA ILE A 48 -23.61 -9.51 19.09
C ILE A 48 -22.17 -9.27 19.56
N THR A 49 -21.26 -10.14 19.16
CA THR A 49 -19.84 -10.12 19.58
C THR A 49 -18.91 -9.68 18.48
N LEU A 50 -19.33 -9.78 17.22
CA LEU A 50 -18.60 -9.37 16.04
C LEU A 50 -19.63 -8.94 14.99
N VAL A 51 -19.37 -7.84 14.27
CA VAL A 51 -20.12 -7.47 13.07
C VAL A 51 -19.20 -6.78 12.09
N TYR A 52 -19.23 -7.21 10.85
CA TYR A 52 -18.49 -6.58 9.74
C TYR A 52 -19.17 -6.89 8.41
N ALA A 53 -18.84 -6.13 7.39
CA ALA A 53 -19.26 -6.39 6.02
C ALA A 53 -18.04 -6.48 5.10
N THR A 54 -18.14 -7.33 4.09
CA THR A 54 -17.18 -7.44 2.99
C THR A 54 -17.87 -7.02 1.71
N ALA A 55 -17.33 -6.03 0.99
CA ALA A 55 -17.76 -5.74 -0.37
C ALA A 55 -17.05 -6.71 -1.32
N GLU A 56 -17.81 -7.64 -1.93
CA GLU A 56 -17.24 -8.67 -2.80
C GLU A 56 -17.04 -8.16 -4.24
N THR A 57 -17.95 -7.30 -4.70
CA THR A 57 -17.91 -6.71 -6.04
C THR A 57 -18.46 -5.29 -6.04
N SER A 58 -18.55 -4.68 -7.22
CA SER A 58 -19.21 -3.37 -7.40
C SER A 58 -20.72 -3.40 -7.13
N THR A 59 -21.34 -4.58 -7.15
CA THR A 59 -22.80 -4.73 -6.98
C THR A 59 -23.19 -5.75 -5.92
N SER A 60 -22.23 -6.31 -5.18
CA SER A 60 -22.47 -7.30 -4.12
C SER A 60 -21.63 -7.04 -2.88
N ALA A 61 -22.16 -7.44 -1.74
CA ALA A 61 -21.49 -7.44 -0.45
C ALA A 61 -22.03 -8.59 0.40
N GLU A 62 -21.33 -8.91 1.47
CA GLU A 62 -21.81 -9.84 2.48
C GLU A 62 -21.69 -9.21 3.87
N VAL A 63 -22.76 -9.29 4.67
CA VAL A 63 -22.75 -8.84 6.07
C VAL A 63 -22.70 -10.06 6.98
N ILE A 64 -21.69 -10.09 7.84
CA ILE A 64 -21.39 -11.21 8.74
C ILE A 64 -21.41 -10.71 10.18
N TRP A 65 -22.04 -11.47 11.06
CA TRP A 65 -21.96 -11.21 12.51
C TRP A 65 -22.08 -12.48 13.34
N SER A 66 -21.61 -12.41 14.57
CA SER A 66 -21.65 -13.52 15.52
C SER A 66 -22.47 -13.15 16.75
N THR A 67 -23.19 -14.13 17.28
CA THR A 67 -23.95 -14.03 18.55
C THR A 67 -23.51 -15.10 19.54
N ASN A 68 -23.59 -14.78 20.82
CA ASN A 68 -23.26 -15.72 21.90
C ASN A 68 -24.31 -16.81 22.13
N THR A 69 -25.47 -16.71 21.52
CA THR A 69 -26.58 -17.69 21.55
C THR A 69 -27.23 -17.78 20.18
N ALA A 70 -27.70 -18.95 19.82
CA ALA A 70 -28.43 -19.16 18.57
C ALA A 70 -29.67 -18.24 18.50
N SER A 71 -29.77 -17.47 17.43
CA SER A 71 -30.80 -16.45 17.19
C SER A 71 -31.13 -16.35 15.70
N ASP A 72 -32.25 -15.71 15.37
CA ASP A 72 -32.57 -15.38 13.99
C ASP A 72 -31.65 -14.28 13.42
N SER A 73 -31.84 -13.96 12.17
CA SER A 73 -31.03 -12.96 11.46
C SER A 73 -31.94 -11.98 10.71
N LEU A 74 -31.83 -10.70 11.04
CA LEU A 74 -32.44 -9.62 10.26
C LEU A 74 -31.38 -8.62 9.89
N LEU A 75 -31.25 -8.33 8.62
CA LEU A 75 -30.39 -7.29 8.05
C LEU A 75 -31.26 -6.23 7.38
N GLN A 76 -31.06 -4.98 7.75
CA GLN A 76 -31.59 -3.79 7.05
C GLN A 76 -30.41 -2.99 6.50
N TYR A 77 -30.51 -2.42 5.29
CA TYR A 77 -29.44 -1.64 4.68
C TYR A 77 -29.99 -0.46 3.86
N SER A 78 -29.22 0.61 3.75
CA SER A 78 -29.61 1.85 3.06
C SER A 78 -28.37 2.69 2.74
N THR A 79 -28.48 3.59 1.79
CA THR A 79 -27.49 4.66 1.56
C THR A 79 -27.66 5.85 2.52
N THR A 80 -28.69 5.84 3.36
CA THR A 80 -28.97 6.89 4.35
C THR A 80 -28.58 6.42 5.76
N ASN A 81 -27.97 7.29 6.54
CA ASN A 81 -27.62 7.07 7.95
C ASN A 81 -28.39 8.06 8.85
N PRO A 82 -29.12 7.61 9.91
CA PRO A 82 -29.30 6.20 10.30
C PRO A 82 -30.18 5.41 9.32
N VAL A 83 -30.01 4.07 9.30
CA VAL A 83 -30.80 3.18 8.44
C VAL A 83 -32.30 3.36 8.74
N PRO A 84 -33.11 3.80 7.78
CA PRO A 84 -34.53 4.02 7.99
C PRO A 84 -35.29 2.74 8.34
N ALA A 85 -36.41 2.85 9.07
CA ALA A 85 -37.25 1.69 9.37
C ALA A 85 -37.88 1.06 8.10
N SER A 86 -38.06 1.85 7.05
CA SER A 86 -38.58 1.43 5.74
C SER A 86 -37.50 0.88 4.81
N ALA A 87 -36.22 0.78 5.25
CA ALA A 87 -35.13 0.30 4.43
C ALA A 87 -35.35 -1.16 3.97
N PRO A 88 -34.83 -1.56 2.81
CA PRO A 88 -34.80 -2.95 2.39
C PRO A 88 -34.27 -3.86 3.51
N GLN A 89 -34.92 -5.02 3.67
CA GLN A 89 -34.53 -5.95 4.74
C GLN A 89 -34.51 -7.40 4.25
N ILE A 90 -33.60 -8.18 4.85
CA ILE A 90 -33.50 -9.62 4.63
C ILE A 90 -33.60 -10.33 5.97
N TYR A 91 -34.58 -11.25 6.07
CA TYR A 91 -34.83 -12.01 7.29
C TYR A 91 -34.52 -13.50 7.07
N ARG A 92 -33.89 -14.12 8.05
CA ARG A 92 -33.62 -15.56 8.14
C ARG A 92 -34.08 -16.09 9.50
N ALA A 93 -35.05 -16.99 9.49
CA ALA A 93 -35.64 -17.55 10.72
C ALA A 93 -34.74 -18.62 11.40
N SER A 94 -33.72 -19.12 10.69
CA SER A 94 -32.81 -20.16 11.23
C SER A 94 -32.05 -19.64 12.44
N ALA A 95 -32.13 -20.35 13.56
CA ALA A 95 -31.39 -20.01 14.78
C ALA A 95 -29.93 -20.47 14.65
N VAL A 96 -29.02 -19.51 14.45
CA VAL A 96 -27.58 -19.72 14.27
C VAL A 96 -26.78 -18.80 15.20
N THR A 97 -25.50 -19.11 15.39
CA THR A 97 -24.57 -18.26 16.14
C THR A 97 -23.62 -17.47 15.24
N VAL A 98 -23.48 -17.90 13.99
CA VAL A 98 -22.77 -17.16 12.92
C VAL A 98 -23.81 -16.85 11.86
N HIS A 99 -23.98 -15.58 11.60
CA HIS A 99 -24.96 -15.04 10.68
C HIS A 99 -24.23 -14.50 9.46
N GLN A 100 -24.74 -14.81 8.26
CA GLN A 100 -24.10 -14.47 7.00
C GLN A 100 -25.19 -14.19 5.98
N ILE A 101 -25.27 -12.93 5.51
CA ILE A 101 -26.32 -12.48 4.58
C ILE A 101 -25.65 -11.80 3.38
N PRO A 102 -25.70 -12.44 2.20
CA PRO A 102 -25.24 -11.83 0.98
C PRO A 102 -26.23 -10.76 0.50
N LEU A 103 -25.69 -9.68 -0.04
CA LEU A 103 -26.36 -8.59 -0.72
C LEU A 103 -25.98 -8.57 -2.20
N ALA A 104 -26.95 -8.34 -3.08
CA ALA A 104 -26.73 -8.23 -4.51
C ALA A 104 -27.57 -7.07 -5.09
N GLY A 105 -27.23 -6.63 -6.31
CA GLY A 105 -27.94 -5.52 -6.97
C GLY A 105 -27.66 -4.16 -6.34
N LEU A 106 -26.53 -4.02 -5.65
CA LEU A 106 -26.10 -2.77 -5.06
C LEU A 106 -25.58 -1.81 -6.14
N THR A 107 -25.64 -0.52 -5.85
CA THR A 107 -25.06 0.52 -6.71
C THR A 107 -23.55 0.56 -6.50
N PRO A 108 -22.73 0.57 -7.55
CA PRO A 108 -21.28 0.68 -7.46
C PRO A 108 -20.81 1.98 -6.78
N ALA A 109 -19.58 1.96 -6.24
CA ALA A 109 -18.93 3.09 -5.58
C ALA A 109 -19.85 3.82 -4.58
N THR A 110 -20.67 3.05 -3.85
CA THR A 110 -21.73 3.60 -3.00
C THR A 110 -21.56 3.11 -1.56
N VAL A 111 -21.61 4.05 -0.62
CA VAL A 111 -21.61 3.73 0.81
C VAL A 111 -22.99 3.27 1.24
N TYR A 112 -23.04 2.09 1.81
CA TYR A 112 -24.20 1.51 2.45
C TYR A 112 -24.03 1.46 3.96
N PHE A 113 -25.04 1.88 4.69
CA PHE A 113 -25.16 1.67 6.13
C PHE A 113 -26.05 0.49 6.38
N TYR A 114 -25.73 -0.32 7.38
CA TYR A 114 -26.54 -1.48 7.73
C TYR A 114 -26.83 -1.54 9.22
N LYS A 115 -27.94 -2.22 9.54
CA LYS A 115 -28.36 -2.56 10.89
C LYS A 115 -28.68 -4.05 10.91
N VAL A 116 -27.97 -4.80 11.74
CA VAL A 116 -28.29 -6.21 12.02
C VAL A 116 -29.09 -6.32 13.32
N THR A 117 -30.05 -7.24 13.34
CA THR A 117 -30.84 -7.59 14.52
C THR A 117 -30.89 -9.09 14.64
N SER A 118 -30.64 -9.59 15.83
CA SER A 118 -30.74 -11.01 16.15
C SER A 118 -31.62 -11.19 17.38
N CYS A 119 -32.67 -11.98 17.23
CA CYS A 119 -33.67 -12.24 18.28
C CYS A 119 -33.67 -13.72 18.68
N ALA A 120 -33.82 -13.96 19.96
CA ALA A 120 -34.09 -15.27 20.56
C ALA A 120 -35.26 -15.17 21.54
N LYS A 121 -35.70 -16.26 22.15
CA LYS A 121 -36.88 -16.32 23.05
C LYS A 121 -36.91 -15.26 24.17
N ARG A 122 -35.77 -14.64 24.51
CA ARG A 122 -35.66 -13.68 25.63
C ARG A 122 -35.20 -12.29 25.24
N GLY A 123 -35.30 -11.93 23.97
CA GLY A 123 -34.98 -10.57 23.50
C GLY A 123 -34.13 -10.55 22.25
N CYS A 124 -33.82 -9.33 21.83
CA CYS A 124 -33.07 -9.04 20.61
C CYS A 124 -31.80 -8.23 20.94
N ALA A 125 -30.80 -8.35 20.09
CA ALA A 125 -29.62 -7.47 20.05
C ALA A 125 -29.52 -6.84 18.67
N THR A 126 -28.98 -5.62 18.62
CA THR A 126 -28.74 -4.89 17.38
C THR A 126 -27.31 -4.38 17.31
N ALA A 127 -26.76 -4.31 16.10
CA ALA A 127 -25.51 -3.61 15.80
C ALA A 127 -25.63 -2.92 14.44
N THR A 128 -24.81 -1.91 14.22
CA THR A 128 -24.77 -1.14 12.98
C THR A 128 -23.35 -1.07 12.43
N GLY A 129 -23.22 -0.85 11.14
CA GLY A 129 -21.95 -0.64 10.47
C GLY A 129 -22.17 -0.04 9.08
N SER A 130 -21.11 0.06 8.32
CA SER A 130 -21.16 0.51 6.93
C SER A 130 -20.13 -0.25 6.09
N PHE A 131 -20.34 -0.25 4.78
CA PHE A 131 -19.38 -0.70 3.78
C PHE A 131 -19.56 0.15 2.53
N GLU A 132 -18.56 0.18 1.67
CA GLU A 132 -18.63 0.80 0.34
C GLU A 132 -18.48 -0.29 -0.72
N THR A 133 -19.37 -0.30 -1.71
CA THR A 133 -19.25 -1.19 -2.88
C THR A 133 -18.08 -0.74 -3.74
N ALA A 134 -17.37 -1.70 -4.34
CA ALA A 134 -16.33 -1.39 -5.30
C ALA A 134 -16.88 -0.54 -6.47
N PRO A 135 -16.10 0.36 -7.06
CA PRO A 135 -16.50 1.02 -8.30
C PRO A 135 -16.67 -0.01 -9.42
N ILE A 136 -17.44 0.34 -10.47
CA ILE A 136 -17.45 -0.47 -11.69
C ILE A 136 -16.02 -0.49 -12.22
N CYS A 137 -15.48 -1.69 -12.44
CA CYS A 137 -14.29 -1.82 -13.26
C CYS A 137 -14.69 -1.49 -14.69
N PRO A 138 -14.28 -0.39 -15.30
CA PRO A 138 -14.44 -0.27 -16.73
C PRO A 138 -13.67 -1.44 -17.36
N ASP A 139 -14.32 -2.16 -18.24
CA ASP A 139 -13.61 -2.99 -19.20
C ASP A 139 -12.47 -2.13 -19.75
N VAL A 140 -11.30 -2.74 -19.95
CA VAL A 140 -10.15 -2.06 -20.54
C VAL A 140 -10.63 -1.31 -21.78
N VAL A 141 -10.95 -0.01 -21.59
CA VAL A 141 -11.36 0.83 -22.71
C VAL A 141 -10.06 1.28 -23.35
N PRO A 142 -9.77 0.87 -24.60
CA PRO A 142 -8.67 1.45 -25.34
C PRO A 142 -9.05 2.90 -25.64
N GLY A 143 -8.51 3.86 -24.93
CA GLY A 143 -9.04 5.20 -25.10
C GLY A 143 -8.24 6.36 -24.55
N VAL A 144 -6.93 6.22 -24.35
CA VAL A 144 -6.07 7.40 -24.20
C VAL A 144 -5.47 7.69 -25.57
N SER A 145 -5.80 8.85 -26.17
CA SER A 145 -5.11 9.35 -27.35
C SER A 145 -3.69 9.68 -26.94
N GLY A 146 -2.71 8.92 -27.39
CA GLY A 146 -1.31 9.09 -27.05
C GLY A 146 -0.64 7.76 -26.70
N SER A 147 0.67 7.78 -26.61
CA SER A 147 1.45 6.57 -26.32
C SER A 147 2.62 6.85 -25.40
N TRP A 148 2.92 5.89 -24.54
CA TRP A 148 4.19 5.87 -23.82
C TRP A 148 5.29 5.40 -24.74
N GLN A 149 6.40 6.11 -24.76
CA GLN A 149 7.58 5.76 -25.54
C GLN A 149 8.79 5.63 -24.63
N LYS A 150 9.56 4.55 -24.85
CA LYS A 150 10.86 4.39 -24.19
C LYS A 150 11.82 5.45 -24.71
N VAL A 151 12.46 6.16 -23.80
CA VAL A 151 13.50 7.15 -24.11
C VAL A 151 14.85 6.61 -23.70
N SER A 152 15.85 6.77 -24.57
CA SER A 152 17.21 6.34 -24.24
C SER A 152 17.72 7.06 -23.00
N SER A 153 18.18 6.31 -22.00
CA SER A 153 18.79 6.82 -20.77
C SER A 153 20.16 6.19 -20.56
N PRO A 154 21.16 6.96 -20.12
CA PRO A 154 22.52 6.45 -19.97
C PRO A 154 22.64 5.57 -18.71
N ASN A 155 23.53 4.57 -18.78
CA ASN A 155 23.95 3.77 -17.63
C ASN A 155 25.41 4.07 -17.31
N ILE A 156 25.80 4.07 -16.04
CA ILE A 156 27.21 4.29 -15.65
C ILE A 156 28.08 3.14 -16.18
N SER A 157 27.53 1.93 -16.20
CA SER A 157 28.19 0.74 -16.72
C SER A 157 27.19 -0.16 -17.44
N ALA A 158 27.60 -0.74 -18.55
CA ALA A 158 26.79 -1.73 -19.26
C ALA A 158 26.76 -3.11 -18.56
N THR A 159 27.71 -3.37 -17.65
CA THR A 159 27.89 -4.66 -16.97
C THR A 159 27.50 -4.65 -15.51
N ASN A 160 27.10 -3.49 -14.98
CA ASN A 160 26.75 -3.32 -13.58
C ASN A 160 25.30 -2.83 -13.45
N THR A 161 24.68 -3.12 -12.32
CA THR A 161 23.31 -2.70 -12.02
C THR A 161 23.18 -1.18 -11.94
N ASN A 162 22.16 -0.65 -12.60
CA ASN A 162 21.76 0.77 -12.56
C ASN A 162 20.24 0.83 -12.32
N GLN A 163 19.81 1.54 -11.29
CA GLN A 163 18.39 1.68 -10.96
C GLN A 163 17.99 3.15 -10.83
N LEU A 164 16.81 3.51 -11.34
CA LEU A 164 16.14 4.77 -11.07
C LEU A 164 14.95 4.50 -10.14
N LEU A 165 14.84 5.28 -9.08
CA LEU A 165 13.85 5.11 -8.02
C LEU A 165 12.88 6.28 -7.91
N GLY A 166 13.30 7.50 -8.31
CA GLY A 166 12.52 8.72 -8.30
C GLY A 166 12.63 9.49 -9.60
N VAL A 167 11.59 10.25 -9.95
CA VAL A 167 11.55 11.17 -11.08
C VAL A 167 10.77 12.43 -10.73
N ALA A 168 11.22 13.58 -11.18
CA ALA A 168 10.52 14.86 -11.04
C ALA A 168 10.63 15.69 -12.33
N ALA A 169 9.51 16.21 -12.78
CA ALA A 169 9.45 17.12 -13.94
C ALA A 169 9.33 18.56 -13.44
N VAL A 170 10.41 19.30 -13.52
CA VAL A 170 10.43 20.75 -13.26
C VAL A 170 9.72 21.49 -14.41
N SER A 171 9.93 21.02 -15.63
CA SER A 171 9.22 21.41 -16.84
C SER A 171 9.26 20.28 -17.86
N ASP A 172 8.63 20.47 -19.03
CA ASP A 172 8.69 19.49 -20.14
C ASP A 172 10.10 19.24 -20.67
N ASN A 173 11.00 20.22 -20.48
CA ASN A 173 12.37 20.21 -20.99
C ASN A 173 13.42 20.14 -19.85
N ASP A 174 12.97 19.97 -18.61
CA ASP A 174 13.86 19.82 -17.45
C ASP A 174 13.27 18.79 -16.50
N VAL A 175 13.78 17.57 -16.63
CA VAL A 175 13.30 16.43 -15.85
C VAL A 175 14.49 15.75 -15.19
N TRP A 176 14.33 15.41 -13.92
CA TRP A 176 15.36 14.77 -13.11
C TRP A 176 14.94 13.36 -12.72
N ALA A 177 15.87 12.42 -12.82
CA ALA A 177 15.69 11.06 -12.33
C ALA A 177 16.84 10.68 -11.41
N VAL A 178 16.52 10.02 -10.29
CA VAL A 178 17.50 9.67 -9.26
C VAL A 178 17.40 8.21 -8.86
N GLY A 179 18.51 7.68 -8.36
CA GLY A 179 18.59 6.32 -7.87
C GLY A 179 20.00 5.96 -7.45
N TRP A 180 20.46 4.80 -7.87
CA TRP A 180 21.81 4.34 -7.61
C TRP A 180 22.36 3.48 -8.75
N ALA A 181 23.68 3.40 -8.81
CA ALA A 181 24.37 2.48 -9.68
C ALA A 181 25.47 1.74 -8.90
N GLN A 182 25.73 0.51 -9.29
CA GLN A 182 26.86 -0.24 -8.78
C GLN A 182 28.16 0.40 -9.26
N ASP A 183 29.11 0.62 -8.35
CA ASP A 183 30.40 1.23 -8.65
C ASP A 183 31.22 0.32 -9.61
N PRO A 184 31.53 0.76 -10.83
CA PRO A 184 32.25 -0.10 -11.78
C PRO A 184 33.72 -0.31 -11.40
N SER A 185 34.29 0.54 -10.54
CA SER A 185 35.67 0.46 -10.09
C SER A 185 35.83 -0.16 -8.70
N GLY A 186 34.71 -0.41 -8.02
CA GLY A 186 34.65 -0.95 -6.66
C GLY A 186 34.24 -2.42 -6.59
N PRO A 187 34.21 -3.00 -5.39
CA PRO A 187 33.60 -4.31 -5.16
C PRO A 187 32.11 -4.30 -5.56
N LEU A 188 31.58 -5.46 -5.97
CA LEU A 188 30.20 -5.63 -6.48
C LEU A 188 29.08 -5.15 -5.54
N TYR A 189 29.36 -4.97 -4.27
CA TYR A 189 28.38 -4.49 -3.28
C TYR A 189 28.39 -2.97 -3.06
N VAL A 190 29.31 -2.22 -3.72
CA VAL A 190 29.39 -0.77 -3.56
C VAL A 190 28.37 -0.09 -4.47
N LYS A 191 27.48 0.69 -3.87
CA LYS A 191 26.49 1.50 -4.59
C LYS A 191 26.82 2.98 -4.48
N ARG A 192 26.64 3.70 -5.58
CA ARG A 192 26.81 5.14 -5.68
C ARG A 192 25.52 5.78 -6.13
N THR A 193 25.28 7.01 -5.70
CA THR A 193 24.15 7.79 -6.20
C THR A 193 24.22 7.94 -7.71
N LEU A 194 23.06 7.79 -8.36
CA LEU A 194 22.86 8.02 -9.78
C LEU A 194 21.86 9.15 -9.96
N ILE A 195 22.28 10.23 -10.65
CA ILE A 195 21.40 11.31 -11.02
C ILE A 195 21.48 11.52 -12.54
N GLN A 196 20.32 11.62 -13.16
CA GLN A 196 20.19 11.93 -14.58
C GLN A 196 19.30 13.15 -14.77
N ARG A 197 19.59 13.96 -15.78
CA ARG A 197 18.79 15.12 -16.19
C ARG A 197 18.46 15.06 -17.66
N PHE A 198 17.21 15.33 -17.99
CA PHE A 198 16.75 15.61 -19.34
C PHE A 198 16.83 17.11 -19.59
N ASP A 199 17.56 17.53 -20.62
CA ASP A 199 17.84 18.93 -20.97
C ASP A 199 16.89 19.48 -22.04
N GLY A 200 15.82 18.78 -22.36
CA GLY A 200 14.89 19.07 -23.45
C GLY A 200 15.18 18.26 -24.73
N SER A 201 16.34 17.62 -24.82
CA SER A 201 16.75 16.80 -25.95
C SER A 201 17.23 15.39 -25.57
N THR A 202 18.09 15.29 -24.58
CA THR A 202 18.72 14.04 -24.17
C THR A 202 18.80 13.88 -22.65
N TRP A 203 18.87 12.64 -22.20
CA TRP A 203 19.19 12.32 -20.82
C TRP A 203 20.69 12.23 -20.61
N ASN A 204 21.20 12.93 -19.62
CA ASN A 204 22.61 12.97 -19.27
C ASN A 204 22.83 12.62 -17.81
N ILE A 205 23.89 11.84 -17.51
CA ILE A 205 24.31 11.62 -16.12
C ILE A 205 24.92 12.92 -15.59
N VAL A 206 24.42 13.36 -14.44
CA VAL A 206 24.96 14.52 -13.72
C VAL A 206 25.78 14.02 -12.53
N PRO A 207 27.05 14.44 -12.39
CA PRO A 207 27.87 14.05 -11.25
C PRO A 207 27.19 14.40 -9.92
N SER A 208 27.17 13.45 -9.00
CA SER A 208 26.61 13.63 -7.65
C SER A 208 27.59 13.15 -6.59
N PRO A 209 27.74 13.88 -5.46
CA PRO A 209 28.67 13.52 -4.42
C PRO A 209 28.15 12.31 -3.61
N ASN A 210 29.08 11.48 -3.15
CA ASN A 210 28.77 10.42 -2.20
C ASN A 210 29.53 10.69 -0.88
N PRO A 211 28.95 10.38 0.28
CA PRO A 211 29.65 10.53 1.54
C PRO A 211 30.96 9.74 1.54
N ARG A 212 32.00 10.37 2.10
CA ARG A 212 33.31 9.75 2.15
C ARG A 212 33.28 8.50 3.05
N ASN A 213 33.85 7.39 2.55
CA ASN A 213 33.90 6.08 3.22
C ASN A 213 32.57 5.30 3.27
N ASP A 214 31.48 5.81 2.71
CA ASP A 214 30.27 5.01 2.56
C ASP A 214 30.39 4.08 1.35
N ILE A 215 29.88 2.86 1.51
CA ILE A 215 29.88 1.84 0.47
C ILE A 215 28.50 1.64 -0.16
N ASP A 216 27.44 2.17 0.46
CA ASP A 216 26.10 2.16 -0.07
C ASP A 216 25.50 3.56 0.05
N SER A 217 25.18 4.16 -1.07
CA SER A 217 24.54 5.48 -1.17
C SER A 217 23.43 5.40 -2.23
N GLN A 218 22.20 5.67 -1.82
CA GLN A 218 21.03 5.57 -2.68
C GLN A 218 20.18 6.84 -2.53
N LEU A 219 19.62 7.33 -3.66
CA LEU A 219 18.61 8.37 -3.68
C LEU A 219 17.26 7.74 -4.01
N HIS A 220 16.23 8.04 -3.22
CA HIS A 220 14.91 7.44 -3.37
C HIS A 220 13.91 8.38 -4.02
N ALA A 221 14.03 9.68 -3.79
CA ALA A 221 13.11 10.68 -4.30
C ALA A 221 13.83 11.96 -4.71
N VAL A 222 13.20 12.71 -5.62
CA VAL A 222 13.67 13.98 -6.13
C VAL A 222 12.49 14.94 -6.29
N SER A 223 12.70 16.23 -6.00
CA SER A 223 11.70 17.28 -6.20
C SER A 223 12.40 18.60 -6.54
N GLY A 224 11.88 19.32 -7.51
CA GLY A 224 12.48 20.59 -7.96
C GLY A 224 11.48 21.75 -7.93
N VAL A 225 11.95 22.89 -7.47
CA VAL A 225 11.23 24.17 -7.53
C VAL A 225 11.49 24.88 -8.85
N SER A 226 12.73 24.80 -9.32
CA SER A 226 13.19 25.42 -10.56
C SER A 226 14.38 24.65 -11.15
N ALA A 227 14.83 25.05 -12.34
CA ALA A 227 16.01 24.49 -12.99
C ALA A 227 17.32 24.61 -12.17
N ASN A 228 17.33 25.51 -11.16
CA ASN A 228 18.48 25.81 -10.32
C ASN A 228 18.24 25.46 -8.83
N ASP A 229 17.15 24.77 -8.53
CA ASP A 229 16.78 24.43 -7.15
C ASP A 229 16.06 23.08 -7.14
N VAL A 230 16.84 22.02 -6.91
CA VAL A 230 16.35 20.63 -6.91
C VAL A 230 16.93 19.89 -5.71
N TRP A 231 16.07 19.17 -5.01
CA TRP A 231 16.40 18.36 -3.84
C TRP A 231 16.27 16.88 -4.15
N ALA A 232 17.24 16.08 -3.68
CA ALA A 232 17.19 14.63 -3.75
C ALA A 232 17.48 14.04 -2.38
N VAL A 233 16.73 13.01 -1.99
CA VAL A 233 16.84 12.40 -0.67
C VAL A 233 16.95 10.89 -0.74
N GLY A 234 17.58 10.32 0.29
CA GLY A 234 17.78 8.89 0.41
C GLY A 234 18.52 8.50 1.68
N SER A 235 19.39 7.52 1.57
CA SER A 235 20.20 7.03 2.67
C SER A 235 21.59 6.59 2.22
N SER A 236 22.51 6.53 3.19
CA SER A 236 23.84 6.00 2.98
C SER A 236 24.36 5.23 4.20
N HIS A 237 25.28 4.30 4.00
CA HIS A 237 25.98 3.59 5.08
C HIS A 237 27.36 3.10 4.66
N ASN A 238 28.24 2.88 5.63
CA ASN A 238 29.63 2.45 5.45
C ASN A 238 29.84 0.92 5.58
N GLY A 239 28.78 0.13 5.39
CA GLY A 239 28.82 -1.33 5.56
C GLY A 239 28.47 -1.81 6.95
N SER A 240 28.41 -0.91 7.93
CA SER A 240 27.91 -1.17 9.27
C SER A 240 26.58 -0.44 9.45
N LEU A 241 25.57 -1.12 9.98
CA LEU A 241 24.37 -0.43 10.44
C LEU A 241 24.73 0.45 11.64
N PRO A 242 24.09 1.59 11.78
CA PRO A 242 22.88 2.09 11.10
C PRO A 242 23.16 2.89 9.82
N SER A 243 22.14 2.97 8.94
CA SER A 243 22.16 3.90 7.81
C SER A 243 21.92 5.34 8.27
N ARG A 244 22.38 6.29 7.46
CA ARG A 244 22.23 7.73 7.68
C ARG A 244 21.35 8.33 6.60
N THR A 245 20.66 9.41 6.94
CA THR A 245 19.99 10.26 5.95
C THR A 245 21.00 10.80 4.94
N LEU A 246 20.61 10.81 3.68
CA LEU A 246 21.37 11.46 2.61
C LEU A 246 20.45 12.48 1.93
N ILE A 247 20.83 13.76 2.00
CA ILE A 247 20.15 14.84 1.29
C ILE A 247 21.17 15.54 0.39
N GLN A 248 20.78 15.72 -0.85
CA GLN A 248 21.57 16.47 -1.83
C GLN A 248 20.73 17.63 -2.42
N HIS A 249 21.40 18.72 -2.74
CA HIS A 249 20.80 19.92 -3.32
C HIS A 249 21.55 20.33 -4.59
N TRP A 250 20.82 20.63 -5.65
CA TRP A 250 21.29 21.22 -6.91
C TRP A 250 21.08 22.72 -6.86
N ASP A 251 22.16 23.48 -7.02
CA ASP A 251 22.18 24.95 -6.96
C ASP A 251 22.16 25.64 -8.33
N GLY A 252 21.92 24.87 -9.40
CA GLY A 252 21.99 25.31 -10.78
C GLY A 252 23.33 24.99 -11.46
N ALA A 253 24.37 24.64 -10.70
CA ALA A 253 25.70 24.34 -11.20
C ALA A 253 26.20 22.95 -10.77
N GLN A 254 25.95 22.55 -9.52
CA GLN A 254 26.44 21.30 -8.98
C GLN A 254 25.51 20.73 -7.88
N TRP A 255 25.60 19.43 -7.67
CA TRP A 255 25.00 18.76 -6.53
C TRP A 255 25.93 18.85 -5.32
N SER A 256 25.39 19.15 -4.16
CA SER A 256 26.12 19.16 -2.89
C SER A 256 25.35 18.37 -1.82
N ILE A 257 26.08 17.70 -0.92
CA ILE A 257 25.47 17.07 0.26
C ILE A 257 25.13 18.14 1.27
N VAL A 258 23.87 18.15 1.71
CA VAL A 258 23.38 19.06 2.74
C VAL A 258 23.25 18.30 4.06
N PRO A 259 23.87 18.79 5.17
CA PRO A 259 23.75 18.14 6.48
C PRO A 259 22.28 18.03 6.92
N SER A 260 21.92 16.88 7.47
CA SER A 260 20.56 16.61 7.95
C SER A 260 20.59 15.77 9.22
N PRO A 261 19.56 15.87 10.08
CA PRO A 261 19.43 15.04 11.26
C PRO A 261 19.51 13.56 10.93
N SER A 262 20.35 12.82 11.66
CA SER A 262 20.57 11.39 11.49
C SER A 262 20.96 10.79 12.84
N PRO A 263 20.00 10.51 13.72
CA PRO A 263 20.26 9.99 15.06
C PRO A 263 21.14 8.73 15.03
N ASP A 264 22.17 8.72 15.87
CA ASP A 264 23.13 7.62 15.96
C ASP A 264 22.46 6.33 16.45
N ASN A 265 23.04 5.20 16.04
CA ASN A 265 22.60 3.84 16.41
C ASN A 265 21.18 3.46 15.95
N GLN A 266 20.62 4.16 14.99
CA GLN A 266 19.33 3.89 14.39
C GLN A 266 19.44 3.82 12.86
N LEU A 267 18.59 3.00 12.24
CA LEU A 267 18.35 3.08 10.81
C LEU A 267 17.66 4.43 10.51
N ASN A 268 18.19 5.21 9.59
CA ASN A 268 17.61 6.48 9.16
C ASN A 268 17.50 6.48 7.63
N GLU A 269 16.27 6.48 7.14
CA GLU A 269 16.01 6.46 5.70
C GLU A 269 15.00 7.52 5.31
N LEU A 270 15.32 8.32 4.30
CA LEU A 270 14.39 9.25 3.66
C LEU A 270 13.86 8.62 2.37
N ARG A 271 12.55 8.66 2.19
CA ARG A 271 11.85 8.01 1.08
C ARG A 271 11.11 8.96 0.17
N GLY A 272 10.73 10.12 0.66
CA GLY A 272 10.01 11.14 -0.09
C GLY A 272 10.55 12.53 0.18
N VAL A 273 10.46 13.42 -0.81
CA VAL A 273 10.80 14.84 -0.71
C VAL A 273 9.83 15.66 -1.54
N VAL A 274 9.44 16.82 -1.03
CA VAL A 274 8.72 17.85 -1.76
C VAL A 274 9.33 19.22 -1.46
N ALA A 275 9.63 19.99 -2.50
CA ALA A 275 10.14 21.34 -2.40
C ALA A 275 9.06 22.33 -2.86
N LEU A 276 8.74 23.31 -2.00
CA LEU A 276 7.77 24.36 -2.28
C LEU A 276 8.45 25.67 -2.71
N SER A 277 9.59 25.96 -2.11
CA SER A 277 10.41 27.10 -2.44
C SER A 277 11.88 26.86 -2.02
N ALA A 278 12.77 27.77 -2.33
CA ALA A 278 14.17 27.70 -1.93
C ALA A 278 14.36 27.64 -0.39
N ASN A 279 13.36 28.10 0.37
CA ASN A 279 13.40 28.17 1.83
C ASN A 279 12.36 27.24 2.50
N ASP A 280 11.70 26.40 1.74
CA ASP A 280 10.66 25.51 2.26
C ASP A 280 10.65 24.19 1.48
N ALA A 281 11.16 23.15 2.11
CA ALA A 281 11.13 21.79 1.59
C ALA A 281 10.94 20.79 2.74
N TRP A 282 10.30 19.67 2.42
CA TRP A 282 9.98 18.63 3.40
C TRP A 282 10.49 17.28 2.91
N ALA A 283 11.05 16.49 3.82
CA ALA A 283 11.47 15.13 3.55
C ALA A 283 10.87 14.17 4.58
N VAL A 284 10.45 13.01 4.11
CA VAL A 284 9.81 11.99 4.95
C VAL A 284 10.46 10.63 4.78
N GLY A 285 10.33 9.82 5.82
CA GLY A 285 10.84 8.48 5.83
C GLY A 285 10.56 7.78 7.16
N TYR A 286 11.53 7.03 7.64
CA TYR A 286 11.45 6.34 8.92
C TYR A 286 12.82 6.18 9.55
N ARG A 287 12.80 6.00 10.88
CA ARG A 287 13.99 5.69 11.68
C ARG A 287 13.66 4.58 12.69
N GLY A 288 14.68 3.96 13.26
CA GLY A 288 14.52 2.92 14.27
C GLY A 288 15.29 1.65 13.96
N GLY A 289 14.78 0.49 14.32
CA GLY A 289 15.46 -0.80 14.18
C GLY A 289 16.33 -1.14 15.40
N ASN A 290 17.08 -2.26 15.33
CA ASN A 290 17.92 -2.72 16.45
C ASN A 290 17.21 -2.75 17.81
N LYS A 291 15.97 -3.29 17.88
CA LYS A 291 15.10 -3.35 19.07
C LYS A 291 14.30 -2.08 19.36
N ILE A 292 14.44 -1.02 18.58
CA ILE A 292 13.58 0.17 18.61
C ILE A 292 12.56 0.03 17.49
N PRO A 293 11.25 0.16 17.74
CA PRO A 293 10.24 0.17 16.68
C PRO A 293 10.58 1.22 15.61
N LEU A 294 10.23 0.93 14.35
CA LEU A 294 10.33 1.95 13.32
C LEU A 294 9.30 3.06 13.59
N GLU A 295 9.77 4.29 13.52
CA GLU A 295 8.97 5.50 13.69
C GLU A 295 9.01 6.32 12.41
N SER A 296 7.91 7.02 12.11
CA SER A 296 7.88 8.00 11.04
C SER A 296 8.89 9.11 11.33
N PHE A 297 9.60 9.54 10.29
CA PHE A 297 10.65 10.53 10.40
C PHE A 297 10.39 11.64 9.38
N ILE A 298 10.21 12.87 9.88
CA ILE A 298 9.87 14.04 9.07
C ILE A 298 10.90 15.12 9.31
N LEU A 299 11.45 15.65 8.23
CA LEU A 299 12.39 16.76 8.23
C LEU A 299 11.81 17.94 7.45
N HIS A 300 12.07 19.16 7.92
CA HIS A 300 11.72 20.41 7.26
C HIS A 300 12.96 21.29 7.05
N TRP A 301 13.09 21.83 5.84
CA TRP A 301 14.09 22.82 5.45
C TRP A 301 13.51 24.22 5.62
N ASP A 302 14.15 25.06 6.43
CA ASP A 302 13.73 26.43 6.77
C ASP A 302 14.48 27.53 6.00
N GLY A 303 15.20 27.15 4.95
CA GLY A 303 16.09 28.02 4.18
C GLY A 303 17.53 28.05 4.70
N GLY A 304 17.80 27.47 5.87
CA GLY A 304 19.13 27.45 6.47
C GLY A 304 19.59 26.09 6.96
N SER A 305 18.65 25.26 7.39
CA SER A 305 18.97 23.92 7.92
C SER A 305 17.78 22.97 7.84
N TRP A 306 18.07 21.68 7.71
CA TRP A 306 17.08 20.63 7.90
C TRP A 306 16.88 20.39 9.40
N ARG A 307 15.64 20.38 9.84
CA ARG A 307 15.24 20.12 11.23
C ARG A 307 14.19 19.04 11.31
N GLU A 308 14.26 18.25 12.37
CA GLU A 308 13.23 17.27 12.66
C GLU A 308 11.93 17.96 13.11
N VAL A 309 10.81 17.51 12.56
CA VAL A 309 9.46 17.91 12.94
C VAL A 309 8.75 16.73 13.58
N THR A 310 8.14 16.97 14.73
CA THR A 310 7.39 15.93 15.45
C THR A 310 6.26 15.41 14.58
N SER A 311 6.19 14.09 14.45
CA SER A 311 5.10 13.39 13.75
C SER A 311 4.39 12.44 14.70
N PRO A 312 3.06 12.26 14.55
CA PRO A 312 2.36 11.25 15.33
C PRO A 312 2.78 9.85 14.89
N ASN A 313 3.04 8.96 15.87
CA ASN A 313 3.27 7.56 15.63
C ASN A 313 2.13 6.74 16.25
N LEU A 314 1.53 5.86 15.47
CA LEU A 314 0.47 4.98 15.94
C LEU A 314 1.07 3.84 16.77
N SER A 315 0.43 3.52 17.90
CA SER A 315 0.84 2.40 18.75
C SER A 315 0.56 1.07 18.06
N GLY A 316 1.40 0.07 18.33
CA GLY A 316 1.17 -1.32 17.92
C GLY A 316 1.93 -1.80 16.69
N GLY A 317 2.86 -1.02 16.14
CA GLY A 317 3.67 -1.47 15.02
C GLY A 317 4.66 -0.44 14.49
N ALA A 318 5.39 -0.84 13.46
CA ALA A 318 6.30 0.05 12.73
C ALA A 318 5.50 1.14 11.99
N ASN A 319 5.95 2.38 12.12
CA ASN A 319 5.41 3.52 11.38
C ASN A 319 6.44 3.96 10.35
N GLN A 320 6.05 3.93 9.08
CA GLN A 320 6.94 4.25 7.95
C GLN A 320 6.22 5.16 6.97
N LEU A 321 6.87 6.23 6.52
CA LEU A 321 6.40 7.10 5.46
C LEU A 321 7.22 6.83 4.19
N PHE A 322 6.56 6.75 3.03
CA PHE A 322 7.19 6.43 1.76
C PHE A 322 7.09 7.55 0.72
N SER A 323 6.09 8.40 0.83
CA SER A 323 5.86 9.48 -0.14
C SER A 323 5.25 10.71 0.52
N ILE A 324 5.49 11.87 -0.08
CA ILE A 324 4.99 13.17 0.37
C ILE A 324 4.60 14.02 -0.84
N THR A 325 3.54 14.81 -0.69
CA THR A 325 3.12 15.83 -1.66
C THR A 325 2.65 17.08 -0.93
N ALA A 326 2.80 18.23 -1.55
CA ALA A 326 2.32 19.50 -1.01
C ALA A 326 1.36 20.16 -1.99
N ILE A 327 0.19 20.56 -1.47
CA ILE A 327 -0.77 21.41 -2.15
C ILE A 327 -0.39 22.89 -1.91
N SER A 328 0.01 23.19 -0.70
CA SER A 328 0.55 24.48 -0.26
C SER A 328 1.46 24.27 0.97
N ALA A 329 2.09 25.34 1.46
CA ALA A 329 2.87 25.30 2.71
C ALA A 329 2.02 24.96 3.96
N GLN A 330 0.70 25.07 3.88
CA GLN A 330 -0.25 24.74 4.96
C GLN A 330 -1.07 23.48 4.67
N ASP A 331 -0.83 22.80 3.56
CA ASP A 331 -1.57 21.60 3.16
C ASP A 331 -0.62 20.59 2.51
N ILE A 332 -0.06 19.69 3.33
CA ILE A 332 0.93 18.70 2.92
C ILE A 332 0.46 17.33 3.38
N TRP A 333 0.60 16.34 2.51
CA TRP A 333 0.22 14.97 2.76
C TRP A 333 1.42 14.03 2.68
N ALA A 334 1.51 13.13 3.65
CA ALA A 334 2.50 12.06 3.66
C ALA A 334 1.81 10.70 3.85
N VAL A 335 2.26 9.68 3.13
CA VAL A 335 1.63 8.36 3.19
C VAL A 335 2.65 7.24 3.41
N GLY A 336 2.13 6.12 3.93
CA GLY A 336 2.96 4.97 4.24
C GLY A 336 2.18 3.81 4.83
N ASN A 337 2.73 3.20 5.89
CA ASN A 337 2.04 2.18 6.66
C ASN A 337 2.36 2.27 8.16
N ALA A 338 1.43 1.79 8.99
CA ALA A 338 1.60 1.63 10.42
C ALA A 338 1.13 0.23 10.84
N GLY A 339 2.07 -0.63 11.26
CA GLY A 339 1.75 -1.97 11.72
C GLY A 339 1.02 -2.86 10.70
N GLY A 340 1.18 -2.61 9.41
CA GLY A 340 0.49 -3.31 8.32
C GLY A 340 -0.81 -2.64 7.86
N ALA A 341 -1.26 -1.57 8.51
CA ALA A 341 -2.39 -0.74 8.06
C ALA A 341 -1.90 0.46 7.22
N PRO A 342 -2.70 0.97 6.27
CA PRO A 342 -2.35 2.16 5.51
C PRO A 342 -2.27 3.37 6.45
N LEU A 343 -1.26 4.21 6.24
CA LEU A 343 -1.04 5.43 7.00
C LEU A 343 -1.11 6.65 6.08
N ALA A 344 -1.93 7.63 6.43
CA ALA A 344 -1.89 8.96 5.86
C ALA A 344 -1.75 10.00 6.97
N MET A 345 -0.87 10.95 6.77
CA MET A 345 -0.66 12.09 7.66
C MET A 345 -0.89 13.38 6.90
N HIS A 346 -1.45 14.36 7.57
CA HIS A 346 -1.77 15.68 7.04
C HIS A 346 -1.15 16.78 7.89
N TRP A 347 -0.44 17.69 7.24
CA TRP A 347 0.07 18.94 7.80
C TRP A 347 -0.91 20.06 7.51
N ASN A 348 -1.38 20.74 8.52
CA ASN A 348 -2.39 21.81 8.43
C ASN A 348 -1.78 23.22 8.53
N GLY A 349 -0.46 23.35 8.38
CA GLY A 349 0.27 24.60 8.57
C GLY A 349 0.83 24.79 9.99
N ASN A 350 0.44 23.94 10.95
CA ASN A 350 0.88 24.04 12.33
C ASN A 350 1.38 22.72 12.90
N GLU A 351 0.69 21.62 12.60
CA GLU A 351 1.04 20.29 13.12
C GLU A 351 0.68 19.18 12.15
N TRP A 352 1.38 18.05 12.28
CA TRP A 352 1.06 16.81 11.61
C TRP A 352 0.01 16.03 12.40
N SER A 353 -1.01 15.57 11.73
CA SER A 353 -2.05 14.71 12.31
C SER A 353 -2.28 13.48 11.43
N VAL A 354 -2.73 12.38 12.04
CA VAL A 354 -3.13 11.18 11.29
C VAL A 354 -4.51 11.42 10.69
N ALA A 355 -4.60 11.30 9.37
CA ALA A 355 -5.88 11.29 8.67
C ALA A 355 -6.45 9.86 8.69
N PRO A 356 -7.63 9.64 9.28
CA PRO A 356 -8.21 8.31 9.40
C PRO A 356 -8.38 7.63 8.03
N MET A 357 -7.88 6.40 7.92
CA MET A 357 -8.01 5.57 6.74
C MET A 357 -8.35 4.15 7.17
N GLY A 358 -9.50 3.64 6.73
CA GLY A 358 -9.86 2.23 6.96
C GLY A 358 -8.98 1.30 6.14
N VAL A 359 -8.76 0.07 6.64
CA VAL A 359 -8.16 -1.00 5.82
C VAL A 359 -9.16 -1.40 4.74
N SER A 360 -8.70 -1.59 3.51
CA SER A 360 -9.55 -2.10 2.42
C SER A 360 -10.16 -3.45 2.80
N SER A 361 -11.45 -3.61 2.49
CA SER A 361 -12.13 -4.89 2.71
C SER A 361 -11.41 -6.01 1.94
N GLY A 362 -11.22 -7.18 2.59
CA GLY A 362 -10.53 -8.35 2.00
C GLY A 362 -9.01 -8.25 1.95
N LEU A 363 -8.37 -7.23 2.53
CA LEU A 363 -6.93 -7.18 2.75
C LEU A 363 -6.55 -7.45 4.20
N SER A 364 -5.45 -8.17 4.40
CA SER A 364 -4.84 -8.38 5.71
C SER A 364 -3.86 -7.27 6.08
N THR A 365 -3.20 -6.71 5.08
CA THR A 365 -2.29 -5.56 5.23
C THR A 365 -2.41 -4.65 4.01
N GLU A 366 -2.10 -3.37 4.20
CA GLU A 366 -2.04 -2.38 3.12
C GLU A 366 -0.89 -1.39 3.38
N ARG A 367 -0.18 -1.02 2.33
CA ARG A 367 0.92 -0.06 2.35
C ARG A 367 0.77 0.92 1.20
N LEU A 368 0.80 2.21 1.49
CA LEU A 368 0.77 3.26 0.49
C LEU A 368 2.21 3.65 0.13
N THR A 369 2.51 3.66 -1.15
CA THR A 369 3.87 3.88 -1.70
C THR A 369 4.01 5.22 -2.40
N GLY A 370 2.90 5.82 -2.84
CA GLY A 370 2.88 7.10 -3.54
C GLY A 370 1.70 7.97 -3.13
N VAL A 371 1.89 9.29 -3.13
CA VAL A 371 0.85 10.30 -2.92
C VAL A 371 1.07 11.49 -3.84
N SER A 372 -0.02 12.04 -4.40
CA SER A 372 -0.01 13.26 -5.22
C SER A 372 -1.37 13.92 -5.16
N GLY A 373 -1.41 15.25 -5.14
CA GLY A 373 -2.66 16.00 -5.08
C GLY A 373 -2.62 17.28 -5.89
N VAL A 374 -3.79 17.75 -6.29
CA VAL A 374 -3.97 19.01 -7.04
C VAL A 374 -4.78 20.04 -6.25
N GLY A 375 -5.38 19.63 -5.13
CA GLY A 375 -6.17 20.50 -4.26
C GLY A 375 -6.45 19.85 -2.91
N GLY A 376 -6.89 20.63 -1.92
CA GLY A 376 -7.17 20.16 -0.56
C GLY A 376 -8.32 19.15 -0.47
N ASN A 377 -9.07 18.95 -1.54
CA ASN A 377 -10.14 17.95 -1.67
C ASN A 377 -9.89 16.97 -2.82
N ASP A 378 -8.67 16.92 -3.35
CA ASP A 378 -8.32 16.06 -4.48
C ASP A 378 -6.88 15.56 -4.33
N VAL A 379 -6.73 14.54 -3.48
CA VAL A 379 -5.44 13.88 -3.22
C VAL A 379 -5.57 12.38 -3.48
N TRP A 380 -4.63 11.86 -4.23
CA TRP A 380 -4.55 10.46 -4.63
C TRP A 380 -3.40 9.76 -3.92
N ALA A 381 -3.66 8.57 -3.39
CA ALA A 381 -2.64 7.72 -2.82
C ALA A 381 -2.71 6.32 -3.44
N VAL A 382 -1.57 5.71 -3.71
CA VAL A 382 -1.46 4.40 -4.34
C VAL A 382 -0.54 3.49 -3.56
N GLY A 383 -0.71 2.18 -3.76
CA GLY A 383 0.15 1.23 -3.08
C GLY A 383 -0.19 -0.23 -3.36
N GLU A 384 -0.02 -1.04 -2.33
CA GLU A 384 -0.26 -2.47 -2.38
C GLU A 384 -0.97 -2.95 -1.11
N GLY A 385 -1.68 -4.06 -1.23
CA GLY A 385 -2.24 -4.77 -0.09
C GLY A 385 -2.16 -6.28 -0.28
N ARG A 386 -2.16 -7.03 0.83
CA ARG A 386 -2.17 -8.50 0.78
C ARG A 386 -3.54 -9.04 1.08
N GLY A 387 -4.02 -9.96 0.27
CA GLY A 387 -5.29 -10.65 0.46
C GLY A 387 -5.30 -11.49 1.74
N ILE A 388 -6.44 -11.50 2.45
CA ILE A 388 -6.61 -12.24 3.71
C ILE A 388 -6.38 -13.74 3.51
N PHE A 389 -6.85 -14.30 2.40
CA PHE A 389 -6.83 -15.75 2.17
C PHE A 389 -5.76 -16.21 1.19
N THR A 390 -5.34 -15.36 0.27
CA THR A 390 -4.45 -15.73 -0.83
C THR A 390 -3.00 -15.32 -0.60
N ASN A 391 -2.74 -14.41 0.33
CA ASN A 391 -1.44 -13.72 0.51
C ASN A 391 -0.92 -13.04 -0.79
N GLN A 392 -1.75 -12.97 -1.83
CA GLN A 392 -1.47 -12.31 -3.09
C GLN A 392 -1.39 -10.79 -2.91
N LEU A 393 -0.54 -10.13 -3.69
CA LEU A 393 -0.46 -8.68 -3.73
C LEU A 393 -1.53 -8.11 -4.67
N PHE A 394 -2.24 -7.12 -4.18
CA PHE A 394 -3.24 -6.34 -4.92
C PHE A 394 -2.82 -4.88 -4.96
N ALA A 395 -2.88 -4.28 -6.13
CA ALA A 395 -2.72 -2.85 -6.29
C ALA A 395 -3.87 -2.10 -5.60
N THR A 396 -3.56 -1.01 -4.91
CA THR A 396 -4.56 -0.16 -4.22
C THR A 396 -4.47 1.28 -4.68
N ILE A 397 -5.63 1.93 -4.88
CA ILE A 397 -5.76 3.37 -5.14
C ILE A 397 -6.76 3.95 -4.14
N ARG A 398 -6.39 5.05 -3.51
CA ARG A 398 -7.21 5.82 -2.58
C ARG A 398 -7.34 7.25 -3.07
N HIS A 399 -8.50 7.85 -2.83
CA HIS A 399 -8.77 9.25 -3.14
C HIS A 399 -9.34 9.96 -1.91
N TRP A 400 -8.77 11.12 -1.60
CA TRP A 400 -9.27 12.06 -0.60
C TRP A 400 -10.18 13.09 -1.26
N ASP A 401 -11.42 13.19 -0.80
CA ASP A 401 -12.46 14.06 -1.35
C ASP A 401 -12.65 15.36 -0.55
N GLY A 402 -11.74 15.67 0.36
CA GLY A 402 -11.84 16.79 1.31
C GLY A 402 -12.47 16.40 2.65
N ILE A 403 -13.08 15.20 2.76
CA ILE A 403 -13.76 14.73 3.95
C ILE A 403 -13.18 13.38 4.42
N ARG A 404 -12.93 12.47 3.47
CA ARG A 404 -12.48 11.10 3.78
C ARG A 404 -11.68 10.48 2.64
N TRP A 405 -10.91 9.47 2.98
CA TRP A 405 -10.27 8.59 2.01
C TRP A 405 -11.23 7.50 1.54
N THR A 406 -11.36 7.34 0.23
CA THR A 406 -12.18 6.29 -0.41
C THR A 406 -11.33 5.41 -1.32
N GLU A 407 -11.64 4.12 -1.39
CA GLU A 407 -10.98 3.20 -2.33
C GLU A 407 -11.51 3.45 -3.75
N LYS A 408 -10.62 3.54 -4.73
CA LYS A 408 -10.96 3.85 -6.14
C LYS A 408 -10.48 2.80 -7.13
N ILE A 409 -9.89 1.72 -6.67
CA ILE A 409 -9.50 0.64 -7.59
C ILE A 409 -10.55 -0.46 -7.56
N CYS A 410 -10.85 -0.95 -8.76
CA CYS A 410 -11.56 -2.20 -8.92
C CYS A 410 -10.58 -3.36 -8.67
N ARG A 411 -10.85 -4.17 -7.66
CA ARG A 411 -10.36 -5.53 -7.69
C ARG A 411 -11.17 -6.25 -8.77
N ALA A 412 -10.58 -6.53 -9.91
CA ALA A 412 -11.16 -7.52 -10.79
C ALA A 412 -11.33 -8.77 -9.92
N ALA A 413 -12.59 -9.12 -9.58
CA ALA A 413 -12.89 -10.47 -9.20
C ALA A 413 -12.23 -11.32 -10.28
N SER A 414 -11.36 -12.23 -9.88
CA SER A 414 -10.70 -13.13 -10.81
C SER A 414 -11.78 -13.65 -11.73
N SER A 415 -11.87 -13.07 -12.94
CA SER A 415 -12.63 -13.70 -13.98
C SER A 415 -11.98 -15.07 -14.12
N SER A 416 -12.76 -16.10 -13.98
CA SER A 416 -12.36 -17.49 -14.06
C SER A 416 -11.74 -17.87 -15.42
N ASN A 417 -11.19 -16.90 -16.15
CA ASN A 417 -10.44 -17.08 -17.36
C ASN A 417 -9.57 -15.85 -17.65
N PRO A 418 -8.29 -15.81 -17.20
CA PRO A 418 -7.33 -14.97 -17.90
C PRO A 418 -7.18 -15.51 -19.33
N PRO A 419 -7.01 -14.64 -20.33
CA PRO A 419 -6.87 -15.07 -21.72
C PRO A 419 -5.72 -16.05 -22.00
N ASP A 420 -4.92 -16.42 -21.03
CA ASP A 420 -3.69 -17.21 -21.14
C ASP A 420 -3.70 -18.52 -20.33
N GLY A 421 -4.84 -18.96 -19.77
CA GLY A 421 -4.95 -20.34 -19.23
C GLY A 421 -4.19 -20.63 -17.94
N TYR A 422 -3.86 -19.63 -17.10
CA TYR A 422 -3.23 -19.85 -15.81
C TYR A 422 -4.29 -20.10 -14.73
N GLU A 423 -4.47 -21.36 -14.36
CA GLU A 423 -5.28 -21.77 -13.21
C GLU A 423 -4.55 -21.42 -11.91
N GLY A 424 -5.03 -20.40 -11.20
CA GLY A 424 -4.57 -20.10 -9.83
C GLY A 424 -4.13 -18.67 -9.60
N GLY A 425 -5.06 -17.76 -9.26
CA GLY A 425 -4.78 -16.41 -8.79
C GLY A 425 -4.08 -15.53 -9.84
N GLY A 426 -4.68 -14.39 -10.21
CA GLY A 426 -4.02 -13.45 -11.12
C GLY A 426 -2.62 -13.07 -10.63
N PRO A 427 -1.73 -12.53 -11.47
CA PRO A 427 -0.38 -12.16 -11.08
C PRO A 427 -0.41 -11.06 -10.00
N ASP A 428 0.57 -11.08 -9.08
CA ASP A 428 0.78 -10.00 -8.11
C ASP A 428 0.79 -8.64 -8.82
N ALA A 429 0.05 -7.69 -8.28
CA ALA A 429 -0.01 -6.33 -8.79
C ALA A 429 0.18 -5.32 -7.65
N TYR A 430 0.97 -4.28 -7.91
CA TYR A 430 1.18 -3.19 -6.96
C TYR A 430 1.57 -1.89 -7.67
N PHE A 431 1.17 -0.77 -7.09
CA PHE A 431 1.64 0.54 -7.52
C PHE A 431 2.88 0.96 -6.75
N THR A 432 3.72 1.74 -7.41
CA THR A 432 4.97 2.30 -6.88
C THR A 432 4.95 3.82 -6.85
N GLY A 433 4.15 4.46 -7.72
CA GLY A 433 4.07 5.91 -7.81
C GLY A 433 2.77 6.42 -8.42
N VAL A 434 2.42 7.65 -8.06
CA VAL A 434 1.29 8.40 -8.60
C VAL A 434 1.69 9.85 -8.82
N SER A 435 1.17 10.48 -9.88
CA SER A 435 1.35 11.90 -10.16
C SER A 435 0.09 12.49 -10.75
N ALA A 436 -0.42 13.55 -10.13
CA ALA A 436 -1.60 14.27 -10.54
C ALA A 436 -1.20 15.65 -11.12
N ALA A 437 -1.49 15.89 -12.38
CA ALA A 437 -1.34 17.20 -13.03
C ALA A 437 -2.61 18.06 -12.93
N ALA A 438 -3.77 17.41 -12.90
CA ALA A 438 -5.10 18.00 -12.78
C ALA A 438 -6.08 16.96 -12.25
N SER A 439 -7.28 17.38 -11.82
CA SER A 439 -8.33 16.48 -11.31
C SER A 439 -8.83 15.45 -12.34
N ASN A 440 -8.56 15.68 -13.61
CA ASN A 440 -8.87 14.78 -14.73
C ASN A 440 -7.61 14.24 -15.43
N ASN A 441 -6.45 14.39 -14.84
CA ASN A 441 -5.19 13.92 -15.40
C ASN A 441 -4.26 13.42 -14.29
N VAL A 442 -4.48 12.15 -13.90
CA VAL A 442 -3.68 11.48 -12.87
C VAL A 442 -3.11 10.17 -13.43
N TRP A 443 -1.83 9.97 -13.22
CA TRP A 443 -1.11 8.77 -13.66
C TRP A 443 -0.68 7.94 -12.47
N ALA A 444 -0.92 6.64 -12.54
CA ALA A 444 -0.40 5.66 -11.57
C ALA A 444 0.46 4.62 -12.31
N VAL A 445 1.61 4.32 -11.75
CA VAL A 445 2.55 3.34 -12.32
C VAL A 445 2.94 2.30 -11.30
N GLY A 446 3.29 1.11 -11.80
CA GLY A 446 3.69 -0.01 -10.95
C GLY A 446 4.04 -1.26 -11.75
N VAL A 447 3.68 -2.40 -11.18
CA VAL A 447 3.99 -3.73 -11.70
C VAL A 447 2.75 -4.60 -11.68
N GLN A 448 2.59 -5.43 -12.71
CA GLN A 448 1.64 -6.55 -12.74
C GLN A 448 2.35 -7.77 -13.32
N GLY A 449 2.51 -8.80 -12.50
CA GLY A 449 3.34 -9.95 -12.85
C GLY A 449 4.79 -9.54 -13.11
N ALA A 450 5.32 -9.86 -14.29
CA ALA A 450 6.67 -9.48 -14.70
C ALA A 450 6.74 -8.17 -15.51
N GLY A 451 5.59 -7.51 -15.75
CA GLY A 451 5.50 -6.34 -16.63
C GLY A 451 5.13 -5.04 -15.91
N PRO A 452 5.39 -3.90 -16.58
CA PRO A 452 4.97 -2.61 -16.08
C PRO A 452 3.45 -2.45 -16.15
N MET A 453 2.89 -1.77 -15.16
CA MET A 453 1.49 -1.38 -15.11
C MET A 453 1.38 0.14 -15.13
N ILE A 454 0.55 0.68 -16.04
CA ILE A 454 0.28 2.11 -16.14
C ILE A 454 -1.23 2.32 -16.22
N LEU A 455 -1.75 3.16 -15.34
CA LEU A 455 -3.14 3.59 -15.35
C LEU A 455 -3.21 5.13 -15.48
N HIS A 456 -4.25 5.59 -16.16
CA HIS A 456 -4.58 7.00 -16.30
C HIS A 456 -6.02 7.25 -15.83
N TRP A 457 -6.19 8.30 -15.02
CA TRP A 457 -7.48 8.84 -14.60
C TRP A 457 -7.84 10.05 -15.45
N ASP A 458 -8.99 10.01 -16.10
CA ASP A 458 -9.48 11.05 -17.01
C ASP A 458 -10.52 12.01 -16.37
N GLY A 459 -10.69 11.90 -15.06
CA GLY A 459 -11.73 12.63 -14.31
C GLY A 459 -13.00 11.79 -14.06
N HIS A 460 -13.14 10.63 -14.71
CA HIS A 460 -14.31 9.76 -14.62
C HIS A 460 -13.93 8.32 -14.28
N ALA A 461 -12.89 7.80 -14.93
CA ALA A 461 -12.48 6.41 -14.78
C ALA A 461 -10.95 6.24 -14.85
N TRP A 462 -10.46 5.20 -14.17
CA TRP A 462 -9.11 4.70 -14.36
C TRP A 462 -9.07 3.78 -15.57
N THR A 463 -8.20 4.06 -16.53
CA THR A 463 -7.99 3.24 -17.73
C THR A 463 -6.57 2.67 -17.76
N THR A 464 -6.43 1.42 -18.19
CA THR A 464 -5.11 0.83 -18.41
C THR A 464 -4.52 1.39 -19.70
N VAL A 465 -3.29 1.89 -19.63
CA VAL A 465 -2.57 2.40 -20.79
C VAL A 465 -1.51 1.38 -21.20
N THR A 466 -1.50 1.04 -22.48
CA THR A 466 -0.52 0.08 -23.02
C THR A 466 0.89 0.68 -22.95
N HIS A 467 1.78 -0.03 -22.30
CA HIS A 467 3.22 0.23 -22.37
C HIS A 467 3.76 -0.24 -23.74
N PRO A 468 4.70 0.50 -24.36
CA PRO A 468 5.32 0.03 -25.60
C PRO A 468 5.91 -1.37 -25.39
N ARG A 469 5.35 -2.36 -26.10
CA ARG A 469 5.85 -3.73 -26.10
C ARG A 469 7.19 -3.79 -26.82
N ALA A 470 8.26 -3.61 -26.11
CA ALA A 470 9.59 -3.99 -26.57
C ALA A 470 10.27 -4.92 -25.55
N PHE A 471 9.46 -5.70 -24.80
CA PHE A 471 10.02 -6.50 -23.71
C PHE A 471 9.70 -8.01 -23.90
N PRO A 472 10.67 -8.80 -24.36
CA PRO A 472 10.80 -10.17 -23.90
C PRO A 472 11.24 -10.21 -22.42
N ASN A 473 11.40 -9.06 -21.74
CA ASN A 473 12.20 -8.83 -20.55
C ASN A 473 11.33 -8.25 -19.41
N ALA A 474 11.69 -8.54 -18.17
CA ALA A 474 11.02 -7.98 -17.00
C ALA A 474 11.33 -6.47 -16.89
N ALA A 475 10.30 -5.67 -16.62
CA ALA A 475 10.45 -4.24 -16.36
C ALA A 475 9.61 -3.80 -15.17
N THR A 476 10.14 -2.89 -14.37
CA THR A 476 9.46 -2.32 -13.21
C THR A 476 9.49 -0.81 -13.31
N LEU A 477 8.33 -0.17 -13.31
CA LEU A 477 8.24 1.27 -13.12
C LEU A 477 8.29 1.57 -11.62
N ARG A 478 9.09 2.56 -11.21
CA ARG A 478 9.30 2.94 -9.82
C ARG A 478 8.67 4.26 -9.45
N ALA A 479 8.65 5.20 -10.39
CA ALA A 479 8.11 6.54 -10.17
C ALA A 479 7.48 7.09 -11.44
N VAL A 480 6.57 8.05 -11.27
CA VAL A 480 5.95 8.83 -12.34
C VAL A 480 5.90 10.30 -11.93
N ALA A 481 6.15 11.19 -12.87
CA ALA A 481 6.02 12.63 -12.70
C ALA A 481 5.31 13.24 -13.89
N THR A 482 4.42 14.19 -13.62
CA THR A 482 3.75 15.01 -14.62
C THR A 482 4.29 16.43 -14.56
N SER A 483 4.51 17.06 -15.72
CA SER A 483 4.77 18.49 -15.81
C SER A 483 3.46 19.28 -15.71
N LYS A 484 3.58 20.57 -15.41
CA LYS A 484 2.42 21.49 -15.44
C LYS A 484 1.79 21.63 -16.83
N ALA A 485 2.53 21.35 -17.89
CA ALA A 485 2.05 21.38 -19.28
C ALA A 485 1.38 20.06 -19.71
N GLY A 486 1.37 19.03 -18.83
CA GLY A 486 0.65 17.78 -19.05
C GLY A 486 1.48 16.63 -19.61
N SER A 487 2.78 16.80 -19.87
CA SER A 487 3.68 15.69 -20.18
C SER A 487 3.82 14.77 -18.97
N ALA A 488 3.90 13.47 -19.20
CA ALA A 488 4.17 12.51 -18.15
C ALA A 488 5.47 11.73 -18.43
N TRP A 489 6.22 11.47 -17.37
CA TRP A 489 7.47 10.73 -17.39
C TRP A 489 7.44 9.62 -16.35
N SER A 490 7.94 8.43 -16.69
CA SER A 490 8.16 7.37 -15.71
C SER A 490 9.60 6.93 -15.71
N ALA A 491 10.08 6.56 -14.52
CA ALA A 491 11.41 6.04 -14.31
C ALA A 491 11.36 4.68 -13.59
N GLY A 492 12.35 3.83 -13.86
CA GLY A 492 12.42 2.50 -13.25
C GLY A 492 13.62 1.71 -13.72
N ILE A 493 13.41 0.41 -13.83
CA ILE A 493 14.42 -0.57 -14.22
C ILE A 493 13.89 -1.50 -15.31
N GLU A 494 14.80 -1.98 -16.14
CA GLU A 494 14.57 -3.10 -17.06
C GLU A 494 15.67 -4.16 -16.91
N ILE A 495 15.30 -5.40 -17.17
CA ILE A 495 16.20 -6.55 -17.17
C ILE A 495 16.04 -7.20 -18.55
N GLU A 496 17.11 -7.33 -19.30
CA GLU A 496 17.11 -8.05 -20.56
C GLU A 496 17.51 -9.51 -20.34
N ILE A 497 16.80 -10.40 -20.99
CA ILE A 497 17.16 -11.81 -21.09
C ILE A 497 17.71 -12.01 -22.50
N ASP A 498 18.99 -12.36 -22.60
CA ASP A 498 19.61 -12.59 -23.90
C ASP A 498 19.08 -13.88 -24.55
N PRO A 499 19.32 -14.10 -25.85
CA PRO A 499 18.87 -15.31 -26.55
C PRO A 499 19.43 -16.62 -25.97
N SER A 500 20.48 -16.57 -25.15
CA SER A 500 21.03 -17.73 -24.43
C SER A 500 20.30 -18.02 -23.11
N GLY A 501 19.38 -17.15 -22.69
CA GLY A 501 18.68 -17.23 -21.40
C GLY A 501 19.46 -16.59 -20.25
N SER A 502 20.57 -15.90 -20.52
CA SER A 502 21.32 -15.18 -19.49
C SER A 502 20.63 -13.84 -19.17
N VAL A 503 20.53 -13.57 -17.89
CA VAL A 503 19.92 -12.32 -17.36
C VAL A 503 20.98 -11.22 -17.34
N THR A 504 20.71 -10.10 -18.01
CA THR A 504 21.60 -8.94 -17.93
C THR A 504 21.45 -8.22 -16.59
N PRO A 505 22.45 -7.45 -16.15
CA PRO A 505 22.28 -6.52 -15.04
C PRO A 505 21.13 -5.54 -15.29
N GLU A 506 20.48 -5.10 -14.22
CA GLU A 506 19.41 -4.11 -14.29
C GLU A 506 19.93 -2.81 -14.89
N ARG A 507 19.14 -2.25 -15.81
CA ARG A 507 19.42 -1.00 -16.51
C ARG A 507 18.37 0.03 -16.19
N THR A 508 18.71 1.30 -16.36
CA THR A 508 17.75 2.40 -16.23
C THR A 508 16.70 2.31 -17.32
N LEU A 509 15.44 2.52 -16.91
CA LEU A 509 14.28 2.60 -17.80
C LEU A 509 13.63 3.97 -17.63
N ILE A 510 13.50 4.72 -18.71
CA ILE A 510 12.75 5.97 -18.76
C ILE A 510 11.75 5.91 -19.90
N ASN A 511 10.53 6.35 -19.63
CA ASN A 511 9.51 6.49 -20.65
C ASN A 511 8.89 7.88 -20.58
N ARG A 512 8.44 8.37 -21.72
CA ARG A 512 7.70 9.63 -21.87
C ARG A 512 6.35 9.35 -22.50
N TYR A 513 5.30 9.94 -21.97
CA TYR A 513 3.99 9.99 -22.60
C TYR A 513 3.94 11.12 -23.62
N ILE A 514 3.49 10.80 -24.82
CA ILE A 514 3.24 11.73 -25.91
C ILE A 514 1.74 11.72 -26.16
N PRO A 515 1.02 12.83 -25.85
CA PRO A 515 -0.43 12.93 -26.01
C PRO A 515 -0.95 12.72 -27.43
#